data_9d5335b4a50088f549dbbca7661c1f5d
#
_entry.id   9d5335b4a50088f549dbbca7661c1f5d
#
_cell.length_a   1.000
_cell.length_b   1.000
_cell.length_c   1.000
_cell.angle_alpha   90.00
_cell.angle_beta   90.00
_cell.angle_gamma   90.00
#
_symmetry.space_group_name_H-M   'P 1'
#
loop_
_entity.id
_entity.type
_entity.pdbx_description
1 polymer ?
#
loop_
_entity_poly.entity_id
_entity_poly.type
_entity_poly.pdbx_seq_one_letter_code
_entity_poly.pdbx_strand_id
1 'polypeptide(L)'
;MKSTVLKGTKKVEIPYFLNQIEHGTDKKVLIVGECVAADQISTSLIDKECKDVTTTDIRDRPEDGWLNSNTEWKHINSDFIEFDETNKYDYIISISVFEHFGLFWDNKSMFDNSTGVDDYIRWNHDIKGIVKSCKLLKDKDSKVIITLPAGPFMNYNESGHPILRYYDTQRQNLIKETIKGVGCKLTDEKFYYSPDYENWSESDSEINQPKFYHINNSYTPNVIWAFTIQKK
;
A
#
# COMPACT_ATOMS: atom_id res chain seq x y z
N MET A 1 22.94 1.36 14.74
CA MET A 1 21.76 0.96 13.93
C MET A 1 22.10 -0.28 13.13
N LYS A 2 21.30 -1.35 13.19
CA LYS A 2 21.45 -2.47 12.26
C LYS A 2 20.87 -2.02 10.92
N SER A 3 21.72 -1.89 9.91
CA SER A 3 21.27 -1.66 8.53
C SER A 3 20.43 -2.88 8.11
N THR A 4 19.11 -2.71 8.05
CA THR A 4 18.22 -3.76 7.55
C THR A 4 18.35 -3.81 6.03
N VAL A 5 18.87 -4.92 5.51
CA VAL A 5 19.02 -5.11 4.06
C VAL A 5 17.64 -5.26 3.45
N LEU A 6 17.26 -4.32 2.57
CA LEU A 6 16.02 -4.39 1.81
C LEU A 6 16.03 -5.60 0.86
N LYS A 7 14.93 -6.33 0.78
CA LYS A 7 14.77 -7.53 -0.07
C LYS A 7 13.54 -7.39 -0.97
N GLY A 8 13.61 -8.03 -2.13
CA GLY A 8 12.50 -8.10 -3.06
C GLY A 8 11.95 -6.73 -3.45
N THR A 9 10.63 -6.59 -3.51
CA THR A 9 9.95 -5.33 -3.87
C THR A 9 10.33 -4.17 -2.97
N LYS A 10 10.69 -4.42 -1.71
CA LYS A 10 11.07 -3.37 -0.75
C LYS A 10 12.32 -2.60 -1.18
N LYS A 11 13.15 -3.18 -2.06
CA LYS A 11 14.32 -2.50 -2.66
C LYS A 11 13.93 -1.26 -3.49
N VAL A 12 12.71 -1.21 -4.01
CA VAL A 12 12.20 -0.07 -4.80
C VAL A 12 11.09 0.69 -4.10
N GLU A 13 10.21 -0.01 -3.39
CA GLU A 13 9.07 0.60 -2.71
C GLU A 13 9.52 1.57 -1.59
N ILE A 14 10.48 1.16 -0.76
CA ILE A 14 10.97 1.99 0.34
C ILE A 14 11.74 3.23 -0.18
N PRO A 15 12.71 3.13 -1.10
CA PRO A 15 13.34 4.31 -1.69
C PRO A 15 12.35 5.24 -2.40
N TYR A 16 11.36 4.70 -3.13
CA TYR A 16 10.33 5.53 -3.76
C TYR A 16 9.59 6.36 -2.71
N PHE A 17 9.07 5.70 -1.68
CA PHE A 17 8.35 6.33 -0.59
C PHE A 17 9.20 7.42 0.10
N LEU A 18 10.45 7.13 0.42
CA LEU A 18 11.36 8.06 1.11
C LEU A 18 11.64 9.34 0.32
N ASN A 19 11.70 9.22 -1.01
CA ASN A 19 11.91 10.36 -1.90
C ASN A 19 10.69 11.28 -1.95
N GLN A 20 9.50 10.82 -1.56
CA GLN A 20 8.27 11.61 -1.56
C GLN A 20 8.05 12.38 -0.25
N ILE A 21 8.70 11.97 0.85
CA ILE A 21 8.53 12.57 2.17
C ILE A 21 9.63 13.60 2.44
N GLU A 22 9.21 14.79 2.81
CA GLU A 22 10.09 15.86 3.29
C GLU A 22 10.40 15.66 4.78
N HIS A 23 11.52 16.23 5.24
CA HIS A 23 11.81 16.33 6.67
C HIS A 23 10.81 17.26 7.36
N GLY A 24 10.36 16.90 8.56
CA GLY A 24 9.51 17.80 9.33
C GLY A 24 8.86 17.16 10.54
N THR A 25 9.06 17.75 11.69
CA THR A 25 8.50 17.30 12.97
C THR A 25 7.01 17.57 13.12
N ASP A 26 6.47 18.48 12.31
CA ASP A 26 5.07 18.94 12.31
C ASP A 26 4.19 18.15 11.33
N LYS A 27 4.76 17.18 10.63
CA LYS A 27 4.02 16.40 9.63
C LYS A 27 3.20 15.31 10.28
N LYS A 28 1.92 15.26 9.92
CA LYS A 28 0.98 14.21 10.32
C LYS A 28 0.93 13.11 9.28
N VAL A 29 1.30 11.91 9.67
CA VAL A 29 1.44 10.74 8.78
C VAL A 29 0.42 9.68 9.13
N LEU A 30 -0.24 9.12 8.12
CA LEU A 30 -1.06 7.92 8.23
C LEU A 30 -0.42 6.79 7.42
N ILE A 31 -0.20 5.65 8.05
CA ILE A 31 0.20 4.41 7.39
C ILE A 31 -1.02 3.51 7.30
N VAL A 32 -1.41 3.15 6.09
CA VAL A 32 -2.52 2.23 5.82
C VAL A 32 -1.97 0.84 5.60
N GLY A 33 -2.37 -0.09 6.45
CA GLY A 33 -1.89 -1.45 6.48
C GLY A 33 -0.50 -1.58 7.14
N GLU A 34 -0.36 -2.55 7.99
CA GLU A 34 0.91 -2.87 8.62
C GLU A 34 1.66 -3.82 7.72
N CYS A 35 2.65 -3.35 6.99
CA CYS A 35 3.37 -4.18 6.03
C CYS A 35 4.56 -4.90 6.69
N VAL A 36 5.02 -5.96 6.04
CA VAL A 36 6.21 -6.75 6.43
C VAL A 36 7.49 -5.91 6.51
N ALA A 37 7.49 -4.71 5.93
CA ALA A 37 8.62 -3.75 5.96
C ALA A 37 8.42 -2.66 7.02
N ALA A 38 7.58 -2.90 8.00
CA ALA A 38 7.26 -1.94 9.06
C ALA A 38 8.49 -1.34 9.73
N ASP A 39 9.51 -2.14 10.05
CA ASP A 39 10.77 -1.64 10.64
C ASP A 39 11.50 -0.64 9.75
N GLN A 40 11.49 -0.85 8.43
CA GLN A 40 12.16 0.02 7.49
C GLN A 40 11.39 1.33 7.29
N ILE A 41 10.07 1.26 7.22
CA ILE A 41 9.21 2.44 7.13
C ILE A 41 9.33 3.26 8.41
N SER A 42 9.28 2.62 9.58
CA SER A 42 9.36 3.31 10.86
C SER A 42 10.72 4.00 11.05
N THR A 43 11.82 3.29 10.82
CA THR A 43 13.16 3.86 10.88
C THR A 43 13.29 5.08 9.96
N SER A 44 12.75 4.94 8.75
CA SER A 44 12.79 5.99 7.75
C SER A 44 11.98 7.23 8.13
N LEU A 45 10.82 7.05 8.75
CA LEU A 45 10.00 8.17 9.26
C LEU A 45 10.65 8.86 10.46
N ILE A 46 11.33 8.09 11.32
CA ILE A 46 12.13 8.63 12.42
C ILE A 46 13.29 9.46 11.87
N ASP A 47 14.01 8.95 10.87
CA ASP A 47 15.10 9.67 10.22
C ASP A 47 14.61 10.95 9.50
N LYS A 48 13.34 10.98 9.09
CA LYS A 48 12.65 12.17 8.55
C LYS A 48 12.03 13.05 9.63
N GLU A 49 12.23 12.72 10.91
CA GLU A 49 11.72 13.45 12.07
C GLU A 49 10.19 13.51 12.16
N CYS A 50 9.46 12.59 11.51
CA CYS A 50 8.01 12.50 11.62
C CYS A 50 7.59 11.95 12.99
N LYS A 51 6.90 12.74 13.79
CA LYS A 51 6.50 12.38 15.17
C LYS A 51 5.02 12.01 15.28
N ASP A 52 4.14 12.72 14.58
CA ASP A 52 2.69 12.46 14.61
C ASP A 52 2.35 11.38 13.57
N VAL A 53 2.58 10.11 13.93
CA VAL A 53 2.33 8.96 13.05
C VAL A 53 1.17 8.14 13.59
N THR A 54 0.19 7.90 12.74
CA THR A 54 -0.92 6.97 12.99
C THR A 54 -0.79 5.79 12.03
N THR A 55 -0.98 4.58 12.51
CA THR A 55 -1.13 3.39 11.67
C THR A 55 -2.55 2.84 11.76
N THR A 56 -3.07 2.26 10.70
CA THR A 56 -4.35 1.54 10.71
C THR A 56 -4.23 0.21 9.98
N ASP A 57 -4.76 -0.82 10.59
CA ASP A 57 -4.83 -2.19 10.04
C ASP A 57 -6.09 -2.87 10.59
N ILE A 58 -6.61 -3.87 9.88
CA ILE A 58 -7.70 -4.73 10.35
C ILE A 58 -7.24 -5.72 11.43
N ARG A 59 -5.94 -5.90 11.58
CA ARG A 59 -5.31 -6.77 12.57
C ARG A 59 -4.96 -5.98 13.81
N ASP A 60 -4.95 -6.69 14.94
CA ASP A 60 -4.44 -6.13 16.18
C ASP A 60 -2.94 -5.81 16.05
N ARG A 61 -2.50 -4.83 16.82
CA ARG A 61 -1.09 -4.48 16.91
C ARG A 61 -0.28 -5.71 17.35
N PRO A 62 0.77 -6.11 16.60
CA PRO A 62 1.65 -7.20 17.03
C PRO A 62 2.30 -6.89 18.39
N GLU A 63 2.30 -7.85 19.31
CA GLU A 63 2.93 -7.68 20.63
C GLU A 63 4.45 -7.43 20.52
N ASP A 64 5.10 -8.05 19.53
CA ASP A 64 6.55 -8.00 19.30
C ASP A 64 6.97 -7.09 18.13
N GLY A 65 6.09 -6.23 17.68
CA GLY A 65 6.32 -5.42 16.48
C GLY A 65 7.18 -4.18 16.72
N TRP A 66 7.72 -3.64 15.64
CA TRP A 66 8.46 -2.37 15.58
C TRP A 66 7.72 -1.18 16.22
N LEU A 67 6.38 -1.22 16.24
CA LEU A 67 5.54 -0.23 16.93
C LEU A 67 5.82 -0.19 18.44
N ASN A 68 6.29 -1.28 19.03
CA ASN A 68 6.62 -1.31 20.45
C ASN A 68 7.86 -0.48 20.80
N SER A 69 8.76 -0.27 19.86
CA SER A 69 9.93 0.61 20.03
C SER A 69 9.60 2.10 19.92
N ASN A 70 8.41 2.45 19.36
CA ASN A 70 7.93 3.81 19.17
C ASN A 70 6.57 3.99 19.86
N THR A 71 6.61 4.09 21.17
CA THR A 71 5.41 4.15 22.05
C THR A 71 4.52 5.39 21.79
N GLU A 72 5.03 6.40 21.09
CA GLU A 72 4.27 7.62 20.79
C GLU A 72 3.36 7.49 19.56
N TRP A 73 3.58 6.47 18.71
CA TRP A 73 2.76 6.27 17.53
C TRP A 73 1.43 5.61 17.85
N LYS A 74 0.38 6.14 17.26
CA LYS A 74 -0.97 5.65 17.46
C LYS A 74 -1.28 4.52 16.48
N HIS A 75 -1.71 3.36 16.99
CA HIS A 75 -2.31 2.30 16.16
C HIS A 75 -3.83 2.28 16.31
N ILE A 76 -4.54 2.14 15.21
CA ILE A 76 -6.00 2.03 15.17
C ILE A 76 -6.35 0.73 14.46
N ASN A 77 -6.86 -0.24 15.23
CA ASN A 77 -7.44 -1.46 14.67
C ASN A 77 -8.78 -1.11 14.02
N SER A 78 -8.81 -1.02 12.70
CA SER A 78 -10.01 -0.69 11.94
C SER A 78 -9.85 -1.08 10.49
N ASP A 79 -10.94 -1.51 9.84
CA ASP A 79 -11.02 -1.50 8.40
C ASP A 79 -10.82 -0.06 7.90
N PHE A 80 -9.84 0.16 7.05
CA PHE A 80 -9.55 1.49 6.51
C PHE A 80 -10.76 2.10 5.79
N ILE A 81 -11.65 1.30 5.22
CA ILE A 81 -12.87 1.81 4.58
C ILE A 81 -13.80 2.45 5.62
N GLU A 82 -13.83 1.94 6.84
CA GLU A 82 -14.65 2.45 7.98
C GLU A 82 -13.89 3.45 8.87
N PHE A 83 -12.61 3.70 8.57
CA PHE A 83 -11.76 4.61 9.33
C PHE A 83 -12.35 6.02 9.41
N ASP A 84 -12.24 6.69 10.57
CA ASP A 84 -12.77 8.03 10.79
C ASP A 84 -12.13 9.08 9.87
N GLU A 85 -12.95 9.82 9.14
CA GLU A 85 -12.54 10.85 8.16
C GLU A 85 -12.33 12.24 8.77
N THR A 86 -12.50 12.43 10.06
CA THR A 86 -12.36 13.75 10.70
C THR A 86 -10.92 14.26 10.68
N ASN A 87 -9.96 13.36 10.80
CA ASN A 87 -8.55 13.70 10.76
C ASN A 87 -8.07 13.92 9.33
N LYS A 88 -7.11 14.86 9.17
CA LYS A 88 -6.43 15.13 7.91
C LYS A 88 -4.92 14.93 8.09
N TYR A 89 -4.26 14.50 7.02
CA TYR A 89 -2.86 14.07 7.04
C TYR A 89 -2.04 14.81 5.98
N ASP A 90 -0.78 15.07 6.30
CA ASP A 90 0.20 15.60 5.35
C ASP A 90 0.69 14.48 4.42
N TYR A 91 0.87 13.27 4.97
CA TYR A 91 1.25 12.08 4.21
C TYR A 91 0.36 10.90 4.54
N ILE A 92 -0.08 10.18 3.50
CA ILE A 92 -0.78 8.90 3.63
C ILE A 92 0.01 7.89 2.82
N ILE A 93 0.42 6.79 3.45
CA ILE A 93 1.34 5.80 2.90
C ILE A 93 0.66 4.45 2.86
N SER A 94 0.69 3.80 1.70
CA SER A 94 0.19 2.44 1.50
C SER A 94 1.16 1.67 0.61
N ILE A 95 1.93 0.76 1.19
CA ILE A 95 3.00 0.02 0.53
C ILE A 95 2.57 -1.44 0.36
N SER A 96 2.13 -1.81 -0.83
CA SER A 96 1.62 -3.17 -1.13
C SER A 96 0.51 -3.60 -0.14
N VAL A 97 -0.58 -2.81 -0.06
CA VAL A 97 -1.70 -3.06 0.84
C VAL A 97 -3.05 -3.01 0.13
N PHE A 98 -3.31 -2.01 -0.72
CA PHE A 98 -4.61 -1.87 -1.37
C PHE A 98 -4.95 -3.03 -2.30
N GLU A 99 -3.96 -3.77 -2.78
CA GLU A 99 -4.18 -5.00 -3.57
C GLU A 99 -4.92 -6.09 -2.81
N HIS A 100 -4.96 -6.04 -1.49
CA HIS A 100 -5.68 -6.99 -0.63
C HIS A 100 -7.10 -6.52 -0.28
N PHE A 101 -7.42 -5.24 -0.50
CA PHE A 101 -8.71 -4.67 -0.09
C PHE A 101 -9.89 -5.32 -0.81
N GLY A 102 -10.85 -5.82 -0.02
CA GLY A 102 -12.03 -6.51 -0.52
C GLY A 102 -11.76 -7.92 -1.04
N LEU A 103 -10.58 -8.48 -0.75
CA LEU A 103 -10.22 -9.87 -1.01
C LEU A 103 -10.12 -10.64 0.32
N PHE A 104 -9.99 -11.97 0.20
CA PHE A 104 -9.79 -12.82 1.37
C PHE A 104 -8.36 -12.64 1.91
N TRP A 105 -8.21 -11.91 3.00
CA TRP A 105 -6.97 -11.85 3.74
C TRP A 105 -7.25 -12.14 5.21
N ASP A 106 -6.85 -13.33 5.62
CA ASP A 106 -6.56 -13.79 7.00
C ASP A 106 -7.57 -13.48 8.12
N ASN A 107 -8.82 -13.18 7.81
CA ASN A 107 -9.84 -13.04 8.82
C ASN A 107 -10.64 -14.33 8.95
N LYS A 108 -10.18 -15.25 9.82
CA LYS A 108 -10.89 -16.50 10.15
C LYS A 108 -12.36 -16.28 10.55
N SER A 109 -12.71 -15.08 11.00
CA SER A 109 -14.08 -14.71 11.37
C SER A 109 -14.96 -14.35 10.16
N MET A 110 -14.38 -14.05 8.98
CA MET A 110 -15.15 -13.87 7.74
C MET A 110 -15.55 -15.20 7.09
N PHE A 111 -15.07 -16.32 7.58
CA PHE A 111 -15.44 -17.67 7.15
C PHE A 111 -16.66 -18.20 7.90
N ASP A 112 -17.69 -17.41 8.07
CA ASP A 112 -19.00 -17.99 8.34
C ASP A 112 -19.48 -18.64 7.04
N ASN A 113 -19.39 -19.97 6.99
CA ASN A 113 -19.71 -20.82 5.83
C ASN A 113 -21.19 -20.74 5.39
N SER A 114 -21.96 -19.79 5.87
CA SER A 114 -23.38 -19.65 5.60
C SER A 114 -23.70 -18.81 4.38
N THR A 115 -22.73 -18.04 3.85
CA THR A 115 -22.90 -17.20 2.66
C THR A 115 -21.90 -17.62 1.59
N GLY A 116 -22.33 -17.60 0.33
CA GLY A 116 -21.48 -18.02 -0.81
C GLY A 116 -20.20 -17.16 -0.95
N VAL A 117 -19.13 -17.75 -1.48
CA VAL A 117 -17.82 -17.11 -1.67
C VAL A 117 -17.92 -15.77 -2.42
N ASP A 118 -18.88 -15.63 -3.33
CA ASP A 118 -19.05 -14.44 -4.18
C ASP A 118 -19.54 -13.21 -3.40
N ASP A 119 -20.20 -13.38 -2.26
CA ASP A 119 -20.71 -12.26 -1.45
C ASP A 119 -19.61 -11.49 -0.70
N TYR A 120 -18.42 -12.06 -0.57
CA TYR A 120 -17.31 -11.47 0.17
C TYR A 120 -16.30 -10.73 -0.72
N ILE A 121 -16.28 -10.99 -2.02
CA ILE A 121 -15.34 -10.33 -2.93
C ILE A 121 -15.85 -8.94 -3.29
N ARG A 122 -15.24 -7.92 -2.73
CA ARG A 122 -15.58 -6.53 -2.96
C ARG A 122 -14.61 -5.90 -3.95
N TRP A 123 -14.83 -6.14 -5.22
CA TRP A 123 -13.91 -5.85 -6.33
C TRP A 123 -13.33 -4.44 -6.38
N ASN A 124 -14.03 -3.44 -5.87
CA ASN A 124 -13.63 -2.03 -5.93
C ASN A 124 -13.23 -1.45 -4.57
N HIS A 125 -12.96 -2.27 -3.55
CA HIS A 125 -12.56 -1.76 -2.23
C HIS A 125 -11.18 -1.11 -2.25
N ASP A 126 -10.25 -1.56 -3.09
CA ASP A 126 -8.97 -0.89 -3.33
C ASP A 126 -9.17 0.54 -3.87
N ILE A 127 -10.07 0.71 -4.87
CA ILE A 127 -10.42 2.03 -5.40
C ILE A 127 -11.09 2.89 -4.34
N LYS A 128 -11.99 2.32 -3.52
CA LYS A 128 -12.58 3.04 -2.38
C LYS A 128 -11.52 3.49 -1.37
N GLY A 129 -10.55 2.64 -1.07
CA GLY A 129 -9.42 2.98 -0.20
C GLY A 129 -8.58 4.13 -0.76
N ILE A 130 -8.27 4.11 -2.04
CA ILE A 130 -7.55 5.19 -2.72
C ILE A 130 -8.35 6.51 -2.68
N VAL A 131 -9.65 6.46 -2.98
CA VAL A 131 -10.55 7.63 -2.90
C VAL A 131 -10.61 8.18 -1.48
N LYS A 132 -10.72 7.29 -0.49
CA LYS A 132 -10.71 7.70 0.91
C LYS A 132 -9.40 8.37 1.29
N SER A 133 -8.25 7.83 0.84
CA SER A 133 -6.96 8.47 1.04
C SER A 133 -6.93 9.89 0.48
N CYS A 134 -7.47 10.10 -0.73
CA CYS A 134 -7.58 11.44 -1.31
C CYS A 134 -8.40 12.41 -0.44
N LYS A 135 -9.49 11.94 0.16
CA LYS A 135 -10.35 12.75 1.05
C LYS A 135 -9.65 13.10 2.36
N LEU A 136 -8.76 12.25 2.85
CA LEU A 136 -8.02 12.44 4.09
C LEU A 136 -6.82 13.37 3.94
N LEU A 137 -6.42 13.76 2.74
CA LEU A 137 -5.38 14.77 2.52
C LEU A 137 -5.79 16.10 3.14
N LYS A 138 -4.85 16.74 3.85
CA LYS A 138 -5.04 18.01 4.54
C LYS A 138 -5.22 19.17 3.54
N ASP A 139 -4.29 19.29 2.61
CA ASP A 139 -4.21 20.39 1.65
C ASP A 139 -3.59 19.96 0.31
N LYS A 140 -3.27 20.93 -0.56
CA LYS A 140 -2.68 20.69 -1.89
C LYS A 140 -1.23 20.18 -1.85
N ASP A 141 -0.51 20.43 -0.74
CA ASP A 141 0.89 20.03 -0.58
C ASP A 141 1.01 18.63 0.05
N SER A 142 -0.12 18.13 0.58
CA SER A 142 -0.23 16.79 1.16
C SER A 142 -0.23 15.70 0.08
N LYS A 143 0.33 14.53 0.41
CA LYS A 143 0.56 13.45 -0.57
C LYS A 143 -0.02 12.11 -0.09
N VAL A 144 -0.64 11.36 -1.01
CA VAL A 144 -0.84 9.91 -0.86
C VAL A 144 0.25 9.21 -1.67
N ILE A 145 0.96 8.28 -1.05
CA ILE A 145 2.06 7.52 -1.64
C ILE A 145 1.66 6.05 -1.65
N ILE A 146 1.58 5.46 -2.84
CA ILE A 146 1.05 4.10 -3.02
C ILE A 146 2.02 3.29 -3.88
N THR A 147 2.18 2.01 -3.51
CA THR A 147 2.79 1.01 -4.38
C THR A 147 1.86 -0.19 -4.53
N LEU A 148 1.77 -0.72 -5.74
CA LEU A 148 0.90 -1.83 -6.10
C LEU A 148 1.61 -2.80 -7.07
N PRO A 149 1.30 -4.10 -7.04
CA PRO A 149 1.79 -5.03 -8.05
C PRO A 149 1.12 -4.76 -9.39
N ALA A 150 1.92 -4.53 -10.44
CA ALA A 150 1.43 -4.33 -11.79
C ALA A 150 1.58 -5.59 -12.64
N GLY A 151 0.67 -5.78 -13.61
CA GLY A 151 0.73 -6.91 -14.52
C GLY A 151 -0.63 -7.27 -15.08
N PRO A 152 -0.74 -8.39 -15.85
CA PRO A 152 -2.02 -8.88 -16.32
C PRO A 152 -3.00 -9.00 -15.16
N PHE A 153 -4.23 -8.57 -15.38
CA PHE A 153 -5.24 -8.68 -14.34
C PHE A 153 -5.41 -10.14 -13.92
N MET A 154 -5.10 -10.39 -12.69
CA MET A 154 -5.36 -11.67 -12.03
C MET A 154 -5.53 -11.45 -10.54
N ASN A 155 -6.32 -12.31 -9.93
CA ASN A 155 -6.32 -12.46 -8.49
C ASN A 155 -5.51 -13.71 -8.18
N TYR A 156 -4.46 -13.55 -7.41
CA TYR A 156 -3.76 -14.70 -6.89
C TYR A 156 -4.65 -15.40 -5.87
N ASN A 157 -4.84 -16.71 -6.07
CA ASN A 157 -5.69 -17.53 -5.23
C ASN A 157 -4.83 -18.46 -4.37
N GLU A 158 -5.05 -18.42 -3.07
CA GLU A 158 -4.57 -19.42 -2.16
C GLU A 158 -5.75 -20.25 -1.67
N SER A 159 -5.67 -21.58 -1.82
CA SER A 159 -6.76 -22.51 -1.45
C SER A 159 -8.12 -22.16 -2.07
N GLY A 160 -8.14 -21.59 -3.29
CA GLY A 160 -9.36 -21.21 -4.00
C GLY A 160 -9.88 -19.82 -3.66
N HIS A 161 -9.20 -19.06 -2.80
CA HIS A 161 -9.61 -17.70 -2.39
C HIS A 161 -8.65 -16.65 -2.93
N PRO A 162 -9.14 -15.58 -3.58
CA PRO A 162 -8.30 -14.49 -4.05
C PRO A 162 -7.78 -13.67 -2.86
N ILE A 163 -6.46 -13.58 -2.73
CA ILE A 163 -5.80 -12.85 -1.65
C ILE A 163 -5.00 -11.64 -2.12
N LEU A 164 -4.70 -11.56 -3.41
CA LEU A 164 -3.85 -10.54 -4.01
C LEU A 164 -4.36 -10.18 -5.40
N ARG A 165 -4.43 -8.90 -5.69
CA ARG A 165 -4.84 -8.34 -7.00
C ARG A 165 -3.64 -7.75 -7.73
N TYR A 166 -3.55 -8.04 -9.02
CA TYR A 166 -2.61 -7.38 -9.93
C TYR A 166 -3.31 -6.33 -10.77
N TYR A 167 -2.61 -5.26 -11.08
CA TYR A 167 -3.16 -4.09 -11.75
C TYR A 167 -2.68 -4.03 -13.20
N ASP A 168 -3.56 -4.40 -14.12
CA ASP A 168 -3.35 -4.21 -15.55
C ASP A 168 -3.59 -2.75 -15.97
N THR A 169 -3.29 -2.45 -17.22
CA THR A 169 -3.47 -1.10 -17.79
C THR A 169 -4.91 -0.61 -17.65
N GLN A 170 -5.91 -1.48 -17.80
CA GLN A 170 -7.32 -1.10 -17.68
C GLN A 170 -7.65 -0.64 -16.26
N ARG A 171 -7.22 -1.41 -15.24
CA ARG A 171 -7.44 -1.06 -13.84
C ARG A 171 -6.63 0.15 -13.39
N GLN A 172 -5.40 0.28 -13.87
CA GLN A 172 -4.58 1.49 -13.64
C GLN A 172 -5.28 2.74 -14.20
N ASN A 173 -5.82 2.68 -15.43
CA ASN A 173 -6.55 3.79 -16.03
C ASN A 173 -7.84 4.12 -15.24
N LEU A 174 -8.58 3.11 -14.78
CA LEU A 174 -9.76 3.32 -13.93
C LEU A 174 -9.38 4.06 -12.63
N ILE A 175 -8.27 3.69 -11.99
CA ILE A 175 -7.75 4.38 -10.79
C ILE A 175 -7.38 5.83 -11.12
N LYS A 176 -6.66 6.07 -12.23
CA LYS A 176 -6.25 7.43 -12.66
C LYS A 176 -7.46 8.32 -12.89
N GLU A 177 -8.48 7.84 -13.61
CA GLU A 177 -9.71 8.60 -13.85
C GLU A 177 -10.51 8.83 -12.56
N THR A 178 -10.53 7.86 -11.67
CA THR A 178 -11.20 8.01 -10.37
C THR A 178 -10.51 9.07 -9.51
N ILE A 179 -9.18 9.06 -9.42
CA ILE A 179 -8.38 10.08 -8.72
C ILE A 179 -8.69 11.48 -9.28
N LYS A 180 -8.73 11.61 -10.60
CA LYS A 180 -9.09 12.86 -11.29
C LYS A 180 -10.52 13.31 -10.96
N GLY A 181 -11.46 12.36 -10.92
CA GLY A 181 -12.87 12.59 -10.61
C GLY A 181 -13.12 13.10 -9.19
N VAL A 182 -12.24 12.78 -8.23
CA VAL A 182 -12.32 13.26 -6.84
C VAL A 182 -11.49 14.52 -6.57
N GLY A 183 -11.04 15.24 -7.61
CA GLY A 183 -10.33 16.49 -7.50
C GLY A 183 -8.85 16.35 -7.15
N CYS A 184 -8.28 15.17 -7.38
CA CYS A 184 -6.86 14.90 -7.19
C CYS A 184 -6.14 14.67 -8.53
N LYS A 185 -4.83 14.54 -8.47
CA LYS A 185 -3.97 14.26 -9.64
C LYS A 185 -2.80 13.37 -9.22
N LEU A 186 -2.30 12.55 -10.14
CA LEU A 186 -0.99 11.93 -9.99
C LEU A 186 0.09 13.01 -10.25
N THR A 187 1.09 13.06 -9.38
CA THR A 187 2.21 14.00 -9.49
C THR A 187 3.54 13.32 -9.73
N ASP A 188 3.61 12.04 -9.42
CA ASP A 188 4.73 11.16 -9.74
C ASP A 188 4.18 9.76 -10.03
N GLU A 189 4.71 9.09 -11.04
CA GLU A 189 4.31 7.75 -11.44
C GLU A 189 5.54 7.03 -11.99
N LYS A 190 5.83 5.85 -11.43
CA LYS A 190 6.96 5.02 -11.81
C LYS A 190 6.59 3.56 -11.86
N PHE A 191 7.24 2.84 -12.76
CA PHE A 191 7.20 1.40 -12.81
C PHE A 191 8.59 0.86 -12.52
N TYR A 192 8.65 -0.20 -11.71
CA TYR A 192 9.87 -0.91 -11.42
C TYR A 192 9.73 -2.35 -11.84
N TYR A 193 10.75 -2.86 -12.52
CA TYR A 193 10.79 -4.23 -13.02
C TYR A 193 12.02 -4.96 -12.49
N SER A 194 11.86 -6.23 -12.17
CA SER A 194 12.97 -7.12 -11.87
C SER A 194 12.85 -8.42 -12.69
N PRO A 195 13.89 -8.82 -13.44
CA PRO A 195 13.90 -10.10 -14.14
C PRO A 195 14.09 -11.29 -13.20
N ASP A 196 14.61 -11.10 -12.01
CA ASP A 196 15.06 -12.13 -11.07
C ASP A 196 14.66 -11.86 -9.60
N TYR A 197 13.81 -10.84 -9.35
CA TYR A 197 13.35 -10.38 -8.03
C TYR A 197 14.46 -9.78 -7.14
N GLU A 198 15.69 -9.74 -7.61
CA GLU A 198 16.82 -9.19 -6.88
C GLU A 198 17.33 -7.88 -7.50
N ASN A 199 17.35 -7.81 -8.83
CA ASN A 199 17.84 -6.66 -9.57
C ASN A 199 16.67 -5.85 -10.13
N TRP A 200 16.36 -4.74 -9.49
CA TRP A 200 15.25 -3.86 -9.85
C TRP A 200 15.74 -2.63 -10.62
N SER A 201 15.01 -2.27 -11.64
CA SER A 201 15.24 -1.04 -12.43
C SER A 201 13.94 -0.32 -12.70
N GLU A 202 13.99 1.00 -12.87
CA GLU A 202 12.87 1.79 -13.39
C GLU A 202 12.59 1.35 -14.82
N SER A 203 11.34 1.23 -15.19
CA SER A 203 10.88 0.72 -16.48
C SER A 203 9.67 1.48 -16.99
N ASP A 204 9.43 1.38 -18.29
CA ASP A 204 8.24 1.93 -18.89
C ASP A 204 7.00 1.08 -18.57
N SER A 205 5.82 1.70 -18.60
CA SER A 205 4.52 1.07 -18.27
C SER A 205 4.14 -0.12 -19.16
N GLU A 206 4.82 -0.32 -20.28
CA GLU A 206 4.51 -1.31 -21.31
C GLU A 206 5.19 -2.66 -21.13
N ILE A 207 5.54 -3.07 -19.92
CA ILE A 207 6.05 -4.44 -19.71
C ILE A 207 4.90 -5.42 -19.90
N ASN A 208 4.78 -5.91 -21.12
CA ASN A 208 3.67 -6.74 -21.58
C ASN A 208 3.66 -8.19 -21.05
N GLN A 209 4.64 -8.59 -20.27
CA GLN A 209 4.68 -9.94 -19.68
C GLN A 209 5.35 -9.95 -18.31
N PRO A 210 4.66 -9.57 -17.24
CA PRO A 210 5.18 -9.83 -15.91
C PRO A 210 5.36 -11.34 -15.73
N LYS A 211 6.55 -11.74 -15.35
CA LYS A 211 6.83 -13.09 -14.90
C LYS A 211 6.55 -13.15 -13.40
N PHE A 212 5.90 -14.20 -12.95
CA PHE A 212 5.76 -14.46 -11.53
C PHE A 212 6.89 -15.33 -11.05
N TYR A 213 7.48 -14.97 -9.93
CA TYR A 213 8.48 -15.80 -9.30
C TYR A 213 7.84 -16.57 -8.14
N HIS A 214 8.04 -17.86 -8.13
CA HIS A 214 7.76 -18.68 -6.96
C HIS A 214 8.91 -18.53 -5.97
N ILE A 215 8.70 -17.74 -4.93
CA ILE A 215 9.62 -17.64 -3.80
C ILE A 215 8.88 -18.18 -2.58
N ASN A 216 9.37 -19.27 -2.01
CA ASN A 216 8.78 -19.91 -0.82
C ASN A 216 7.27 -20.22 -0.95
N ASN A 217 6.83 -20.73 -2.11
CA ASN A 217 5.43 -21.01 -2.43
C ASN A 217 4.49 -19.80 -2.51
N SER A 218 5.02 -18.58 -2.55
CA SER A 218 4.22 -17.37 -2.80
C SER A 218 4.55 -16.79 -4.18
N TYR A 219 3.51 -16.30 -4.86
CA TYR A 219 3.68 -15.57 -6.11
C TYR A 219 4.06 -14.13 -5.79
N THR A 220 5.28 -13.74 -6.14
CA THR A 220 5.77 -12.39 -5.95
C THR A 220 5.75 -11.62 -7.26
N PRO A 221 5.25 -10.38 -7.26
CA PRO A 221 5.22 -9.57 -8.47
C PRO A 221 6.64 -9.17 -8.88
N ASN A 222 6.92 -9.21 -10.17
CA ASN A 222 8.16 -8.70 -10.73
C ASN A 222 8.02 -7.30 -11.33
N VAL A 223 6.85 -6.71 -11.25
CA VAL A 223 6.57 -5.32 -11.62
C VAL A 223 5.84 -4.63 -10.46
N ILE A 224 6.35 -3.48 -10.06
CA ILE A 224 5.71 -2.60 -9.08
C ILE A 224 5.34 -1.29 -9.76
N TRP A 225 4.08 -0.91 -9.63
CA TRP A 225 3.57 0.41 -9.96
C TRP A 225 3.57 1.28 -8.71
N ALA A 226 4.37 2.33 -8.71
CA ALA A 226 4.49 3.28 -7.62
C ALA A 226 4.00 4.65 -8.09
N PHE A 227 3.16 5.31 -7.29
CA PHE A 227 2.63 6.61 -7.66
C PHE A 227 2.29 7.47 -6.45
N THR A 228 2.32 8.79 -6.68
CA THR A 228 1.99 9.82 -5.70
C THR A 228 0.78 10.63 -6.15
N ILE A 229 -0.13 10.90 -5.23
CA ILE A 229 -1.36 11.65 -5.48
C ILE A 229 -1.35 12.93 -4.64
N GLN A 230 -1.79 14.05 -5.22
CA GLN A 230 -2.02 15.31 -4.54
C GLN A 230 -3.40 15.89 -4.91
N LYS A 231 -3.95 16.78 -4.08
CA LYS A 231 -5.09 17.62 -4.45
C LYS A 231 -4.70 18.56 -5.61
N LYS A 232 -5.69 18.88 -6.44
CA LYS A 232 -5.53 19.93 -7.46
C LYS A 232 -5.57 21.31 -6.86
#